data_7e06c1553d02ce1d6cd59cd5dfd75758
#
_entry.id   7e06c1553d02ce1d6cd59cd5dfd75758
#
_cell.length_a   1.000
_cell.length_b   1.000
_cell.length_c   1.000
_cell.angle_alpha   90.00
_cell.angle_beta   90.00
_cell.angle_gamma   90.00
#
_symmetry.space_group_name_H-M   'P 1'
#
loop_
_entity.id
_entity.type
_entity.pdbx_description
1 polymer ?
#
loop_
_entity_poly.entity_id
_entity_poly.type
_entity_poly.pdbx_seq_one_letter_code
_entity_poly.pdbx_strand_id
1 'polypeptide(L)'
;MPKYINLGCGDQHINNYIGLDLLPRSGVEVICDLEHPLPLATGVVDSVYAKSLLEHINNLEALLKEVQRILKINGTFHIYVPHWSNPFYYSDYTHVRFFGLATFDYFINPSKQIYCRVPVYIELQYEVNNVRLLFESPFRLIRWIMKVFQLAINQNIGLQTFYEFHISHLIPCYAIEFILKRTVPQGDD
;
A
#
# COMPACT_ATOMS: atom_id res chain seq x y z
N MET A 1 -8.40 8.79 -22.23
CA MET A 1 -7.02 8.47 -21.88
C MET A 1 -7.02 7.90 -20.46
N PRO A 2 -6.18 6.91 -20.14
CA PRO A 2 -6.05 6.42 -18.76
C PRO A 2 -5.58 7.56 -17.84
N LYS A 3 -6.12 7.58 -16.60
CA LYS A 3 -5.76 8.56 -15.58
C LYS A 3 -5.04 7.86 -14.45
N TYR A 4 -3.83 8.30 -14.15
CA TYR A 4 -2.99 7.76 -13.10
C TYR A 4 -2.70 8.86 -12.06
N ILE A 5 -2.79 8.53 -10.78
CA ILE A 5 -2.61 9.46 -9.66
C ILE A 5 -1.49 8.97 -8.75
N ASN A 6 -0.56 9.86 -8.39
CA ASN A 6 0.46 9.62 -7.38
C ASN A 6 0.12 10.44 -6.12
N LEU A 7 -0.27 9.76 -5.05
CA LEU A 7 -0.62 10.38 -3.77
C LEU A 7 0.61 10.53 -2.88
N GLY A 8 0.78 11.67 -2.25
CA GLY A 8 1.95 11.97 -1.42
C GLY A 8 3.24 11.95 -2.25
N CYS A 9 3.18 12.53 -3.44
CA CYS A 9 4.26 12.40 -4.43
C CYS A 9 5.55 13.13 -4.07
N GLY A 10 5.49 14.18 -3.23
CA GLY A 10 6.66 14.98 -2.90
C GLY A 10 7.37 15.51 -4.15
N ASP A 11 8.66 15.18 -4.26
CA ASP A 11 9.48 15.53 -5.43
C ASP A 11 9.51 14.41 -6.49
N GLN A 12 8.74 13.33 -6.30
CA GLN A 12 8.73 12.18 -7.21
C GLN A 12 7.87 12.44 -8.45
N HIS A 13 8.49 12.56 -9.60
CA HIS A 13 7.82 12.51 -10.89
C HIS A 13 7.70 11.07 -11.41
N ILE A 14 6.48 10.64 -11.72
CA ILE A 14 6.20 9.39 -12.43
C ILE A 14 5.54 9.74 -13.76
N ASN A 15 6.13 9.31 -14.87
CA ASN A 15 5.59 9.60 -16.19
C ASN A 15 4.11 9.18 -16.30
N ASN A 16 3.27 10.08 -16.80
CA ASN A 16 1.82 9.92 -16.95
C ASN A 16 0.99 9.86 -15.66
N TYR A 17 1.60 10.08 -14.47
CA TYR A 17 0.88 10.24 -13.21
C TYR A 17 0.72 11.73 -12.90
N ILE A 18 -0.43 12.09 -12.33
CA ILE A 18 -0.69 13.41 -11.75
C ILE A 18 -0.37 13.31 -10.26
N GLY A 19 0.57 14.12 -9.79
CA GLY A 19 1.02 14.14 -8.40
C GLY A 19 0.09 14.98 -7.52
N LEU A 20 -0.37 14.40 -6.42
CA LEU A 20 -1.13 15.08 -5.37
C LEU A 20 -0.32 15.07 -4.07
N ASP A 21 -0.17 16.24 -3.44
CA ASP A 21 0.52 16.35 -2.15
C ASP A 21 0.01 17.58 -1.38
N LEU A 22 0.26 17.61 -0.07
CA LEU A 22 -0.07 18.74 0.80
C LEU A 22 0.82 19.96 0.53
N LEU A 23 2.09 19.73 0.23
CA LEU A 23 3.08 20.80 0.07
C LEU A 23 3.46 20.99 -1.40
N PRO A 24 3.68 22.25 -1.85
CA PRO A 24 4.16 22.53 -3.20
C PRO A 24 5.61 22.03 -3.38
N ARG A 25 5.77 20.95 -4.13
CA ARG A 25 7.06 20.35 -4.49
C ARG A 25 7.13 20.09 -5.99
N SER A 26 8.29 19.70 -6.49
CA SER A 26 8.53 19.55 -7.93
C SER A 26 7.65 18.49 -8.61
N GLY A 27 7.24 17.45 -7.88
CA GLY A 27 6.36 16.38 -8.39
C GLY A 27 4.86 16.65 -8.26
N VAL A 28 4.43 17.84 -7.78
CA VAL A 28 3.05 18.12 -7.40
C VAL A 28 2.36 18.97 -8.47
N GLU A 29 1.32 18.43 -9.08
CA GLU A 29 0.41 19.14 -9.98
C GLU A 29 -0.85 19.64 -9.26
N VAL A 30 -1.29 18.97 -8.17
CA VAL A 30 -2.46 19.34 -7.39
C VAL A 30 -2.12 19.37 -5.91
N ILE A 31 -2.21 20.56 -5.31
CA ILE A 31 -2.03 20.74 -3.87
C ILE A 31 -3.34 20.41 -3.17
N CYS A 32 -3.35 19.38 -2.31
CA CYS A 32 -4.51 19.01 -1.51
C CYS A 32 -4.09 18.25 -0.26
N ASP A 33 -4.91 18.36 0.79
CA ASP A 33 -4.77 17.57 2.00
C ASP A 33 -5.44 16.20 1.81
N LEU A 34 -4.65 15.14 1.89
CA LEU A 34 -5.10 13.76 1.68
C LEU A 34 -5.92 13.20 2.86
N GLU A 35 -6.01 13.91 3.97
CA GLU A 35 -6.93 13.61 5.09
C GLU A 35 -8.37 14.07 4.79
N HIS A 36 -8.60 14.77 3.67
CA HIS A 36 -9.87 15.31 3.21
C HIS A 36 -10.31 14.69 1.88
N PRO A 37 -11.58 14.87 1.44
CA PRO A 37 -12.05 14.38 0.15
C PRO A 37 -11.18 14.87 -1.01
N LEU A 38 -10.76 13.94 -1.87
CA LEU A 38 -9.90 14.25 -3.00
C LEU A 38 -10.65 15.06 -4.07
N PRO A 39 -10.01 16.07 -4.70
CA PRO A 39 -10.63 16.95 -5.71
C PRO A 39 -10.78 16.25 -7.07
N LEU A 40 -11.29 15.02 -7.06
CA LEU A 40 -11.45 14.16 -8.22
C LEU A 40 -12.87 13.58 -8.25
N ALA A 41 -13.43 13.42 -9.45
CA ALA A 41 -14.74 12.80 -9.63
C ALA A 41 -14.70 11.28 -9.35
N THR A 42 -15.87 10.71 -9.06
CA THR A 42 -16.03 9.27 -8.83
C THR A 42 -15.77 8.47 -10.10
N GLY A 43 -15.00 7.38 -9.98
CA GLY A 43 -14.83 6.39 -11.05
C GLY A 43 -14.07 6.89 -12.29
N VAL A 44 -13.16 7.82 -12.14
CA VAL A 44 -12.42 8.42 -13.27
C VAL A 44 -10.96 8.00 -13.37
N VAL A 45 -10.40 7.36 -12.32
CA VAL A 45 -8.99 7.00 -12.21
C VAL A 45 -8.78 5.51 -12.51
N ASP A 46 -7.79 5.19 -13.32
CA ASP A 46 -7.44 3.81 -13.68
C ASP A 46 -6.48 3.19 -12.67
N SER A 47 -5.53 3.97 -12.16
CA SER A 47 -4.59 3.50 -11.13
C SER A 47 -4.17 4.64 -10.20
N VAL A 48 -4.05 4.30 -8.92
CA VAL A 48 -3.49 5.15 -7.87
C VAL A 48 -2.20 4.50 -7.37
N TYR A 49 -1.19 5.31 -7.13
CA TYR A 49 0.08 4.93 -6.51
C TYR A 49 0.29 5.76 -5.25
N ALA A 50 0.76 5.14 -4.18
CA ALA A 50 1.19 5.80 -2.95
C ALA A 50 2.45 5.13 -2.43
N LYS A 51 3.50 5.92 -2.24
CA LYS A 51 4.77 5.42 -1.68
C LYS A 51 5.14 6.22 -0.45
N SER A 52 5.36 5.52 0.66
CA SER A 52 5.73 6.12 1.95
C SER A 52 4.78 7.27 2.33
N LEU A 53 3.49 6.98 2.25
CA LEU A 53 2.41 7.91 2.57
C LEU A 53 1.49 7.37 3.67
N LEU A 54 1.00 6.13 3.54
CA LEU A 54 -0.08 5.62 4.37
C LEU A 54 0.33 5.49 5.85
N GLU A 55 1.60 5.34 6.13
CA GLU A 55 2.17 5.34 7.49
C GLU A 55 2.01 6.67 8.22
N HIS A 56 1.83 7.77 7.47
CA HIS A 56 1.64 9.13 8.02
C HIS A 56 0.17 9.54 8.12
N ILE A 57 -0.75 8.81 7.52
CA ILE A 57 -2.17 9.17 7.45
C ILE A 57 -2.88 8.83 8.76
N ASN A 58 -3.52 9.81 9.41
CA ASN A 58 -4.26 9.57 10.66
C ASN A 58 -5.58 8.83 10.42
N ASN A 59 -6.30 9.13 9.35
CA ASN A 59 -7.56 8.47 9.01
C ASN A 59 -7.43 7.61 7.74
N LEU A 60 -6.76 6.45 7.89
CA LEU A 60 -6.55 5.51 6.78
C LEU A 60 -7.86 5.05 6.13
N GLU A 61 -8.90 4.84 6.93
CA GLU A 61 -10.21 4.39 6.42
C GLU A 61 -10.83 5.42 5.46
N ALA A 62 -10.75 6.71 5.82
CA ALA A 62 -11.27 7.78 4.97
C ALA A 62 -10.48 7.85 3.66
N LEU A 63 -9.15 7.76 3.71
CA LEU A 63 -8.33 7.74 2.50
C LEU A 63 -8.64 6.53 1.61
N LEU A 64 -8.75 5.33 2.19
CA LEU A 64 -9.09 4.11 1.42
C LEU A 64 -10.46 4.20 0.75
N LYS A 65 -11.46 4.80 1.42
CA LYS A 65 -12.79 5.09 0.84
C LYS A 65 -12.71 6.07 -0.32
N GLU A 66 -11.93 7.14 -0.15
CA GLU A 66 -11.74 8.14 -1.21
C GLU A 66 -11.01 7.55 -2.42
N VAL A 67 -9.95 6.77 -2.20
CA VAL A 67 -9.26 6.07 -3.29
C VAL A 67 -10.22 5.10 -3.99
N GLN A 68 -11.02 4.35 -3.23
CA GLN A 68 -12.07 3.49 -3.82
C GLN A 68 -13.06 4.31 -4.65
N ARG A 69 -13.50 5.47 -4.16
CA ARG A 69 -14.46 6.35 -4.85
C ARG A 69 -13.93 6.80 -6.21
N ILE A 70 -12.68 7.29 -6.25
CA ILE A 70 -12.09 7.85 -7.48
C ILE A 70 -11.67 6.78 -8.49
N LEU A 71 -11.28 5.57 -8.04
CA LEU A 71 -10.91 4.47 -8.92
C LEU A 71 -12.11 4.01 -9.76
N LYS A 72 -11.88 3.63 -10.99
CA LYS A 72 -12.82 2.85 -11.79
C LYS A 72 -12.97 1.43 -11.22
N ILE A 73 -14.06 0.76 -11.56
CA ILE A 73 -14.16 -0.69 -11.35
C ILE A 73 -12.99 -1.38 -12.07
N ASN A 74 -12.35 -2.33 -11.42
CA ASN A 74 -11.09 -2.98 -11.81
C ASN A 74 -9.87 -2.07 -11.82
N GLY A 75 -9.98 -0.80 -11.41
CA GLY A 75 -8.83 0.07 -11.17
C GLY A 75 -7.98 -0.43 -10.01
N THR A 76 -6.71 -0.05 -9.99
CA THR A 76 -5.71 -0.57 -9.04
C THR A 76 -5.18 0.51 -8.11
N PHE A 77 -4.94 0.13 -6.86
CA PHE A 77 -4.21 0.94 -5.89
C PHE A 77 -2.89 0.24 -5.54
N HIS A 78 -1.79 0.82 -5.96
CA HIS A 78 -0.44 0.36 -5.67
C HIS A 78 0.09 1.10 -4.46
N ILE A 79 0.42 0.35 -3.42
CA ILE A 79 0.85 0.85 -2.12
C ILE A 79 2.26 0.34 -1.84
N TYR A 80 3.16 1.24 -1.47
CA TYR A 80 4.50 0.92 -0.97
C TYR A 80 4.64 1.58 0.40
N VAL A 81 4.79 0.78 1.45
CA VAL A 81 4.90 1.23 2.84
C VAL A 81 6.02 0.50 3.56
N PRO A 82 6.62 1.08 4.62
CA PRO A 82 7.58 0.35 5.44
C PRO A 82 6.88 -0.83 6.13
N HIS A 83 7.57 -1.97 6.14
CA HIS A 83 7.12 -3.13 6.91
C HIS A 83 7.32 -2.86 8.41
N TRP A 84 6.47 -3.38 9.28
CA TRP A 84 6.57 -3.15 10.72
C TRP A 84 7.91 -3.59 11.33
N SER A 85 8.62 -4.56 10.73
CA SER A 85 9.94 -4.99 11.18
C SER A 85 11.10 -4.13 10.66
N ASN A 86 10.83 -3.11 9.84
CA ASN A 86 11.85 -2.20 9.34
C ASN A 86 12.48 -1.41 10.50
N PRO A 87 13.80 -1.50 10.74
CA PRO A 87 14.44 -0.80 11.86
C PRO A 87 14.36 0.73 11.74
N PHE A 88 14.25 1.28 10.52
CA PHE A 88 14.09 2.72 10.31
C PHE A 88 12.66 3.20 10.52
N TYR A 89 11.68 2.30 10.60
CA TYR A 89 10.29 2.67 10.86
C TYR A 89 10.15 3.52 12.13
N TYR A 90 10.81 3.11 13.20
CA TYR A 90 10.74 3.74 14.52
C TYR A 90 11.57 5.03 14.65
N SER A 91 12.38 5.36 13.64
CA SER A 91 13.18 6.57 13.61
C SER A 91 12.44 7.78 13.08
N ASP A 92 11.34 7.57 12.37
CA ASP A 92 10.47 8.64 11.89
C ASP A 92 9.31 8.84 12.87
N TYR A 93 9.33 9.96 13.59
CA TYR A 93 8.33 10.29 14.62
C TYR A 93 6.94 10.59 14.04
N THR A 94 6.83 10.77 12.73
CA THR A 94 5.56 11.05 12.04
C THR A 94 4.81 9.79 11.63
N HIS A 95 5.38 8.60 11.81
CA HIS A 95 4.72 7.35 11.55
C HIS A 95 3.69 7.04 12.63
N VAL A 96 2.46 6.86 12.23
CA VAL A 96 1.33 6.58 13.14
C VAL A 96 0.75 5.17 12.96
N ARG A 97 1.20 4.39 11.95
CA ARG A 97 0.63 3.08 11.61
C ARG A 97 1.69 2.07 11.21
N PHE A 98 1.45 0.82 11.61
CA PHE A 98 2.26 -0.34 11.22
C PHE A 98 1.61 -1.09 10.07
N PHE A 99 2.42 -1.65 9.17
CA PHE A 99 1.97 -2.48 8.06
C PHE A 99 2.66 -3.84 8.08
N GLY A 100 1.85 -4.89 7.95
CA GLY A 100 2.26 -6.28 7.80
C GLY A 100 1.37 -6.98 6.77
N LEU A 101 1.60 -8.25 6.53
CA LEU A 101 0.92 -9.02 5.49
C LEU A 101 -0.61 -8.95 5.57
N ALA A 102 -1.17 -9.05 6.77
CA ALA A 102 -2.61 -9.10 7.00
C ALA A 102 -3.29 -7.71 7.08
N THR A 103 -2.54 -6.61 6.94
CA THR A 103 -3.10 -5.27 7.20
C THR A 103 -4.37 -4.98 6.39
N PHE A 104 -4.40 -5.34 5.11
CA PHE A 104 -5.58 -5.07 4.28
C PHE A 104 -6.68 -6.13 4.40
N ASP A 105 -6.44 -7.27 5.06
CA ASP A 105 -7.50 -8.24 5.38
C ASP A 105 -8.59 -7.63 6.28
N TYR A 106 -8.27 -6.60 7.08
CA TYR A 106 -9.24 -5.88 7.92
C TYR A 106 -10.24 -5.01 7.15
N PHE A 107 -10.01 -4.78 5.86
CA PHE A 107 -10.81 -3.87 5.01
C PHE A 107 -11.53 -4.56 3.87
N ILE A 108 -11.32 -5.84 3.67
CA ILE A 108 -11.89 -6.60 2.55
C ILE A 108 -12.88 -7.66 3.05
N ASN A 109 -13.75 -8.10 2.15
CA ASN A 109 -14.74 -9.14 2.46
C ASN A 109 -14.06 -10.37 3.09
N PRO A 110 -14.60 -10.93 4.20
CA PRO A 110 -14.01 -12.09 4.88
C PRO A 110 -13.73 -13.29 3.99
N SER A 111 -14.54 -13.51 2.93
CA SER A 111 -14.33 -14.60 1.98
C SER A 111 -13.08 -14.43 1.10
N LYS A 112 -12.58 -13.18 0.99
CA LYS A 112 -11.42 -12.79 0.16
C LYS A 112 -10.15 -12.53 0.96
N GLN A 113 -10.19 -12.66 2.30
CA GLN A 113 -9.02 -12.51 3.16
C GLN A 113 -7.97 -13.57 2.85
N ILE A 114 -6.70 -13.16 2.78
CA ILE A 114 -5.60 -13.98 2.28
C ILE A 114 -4.73 -14.54 3.40
N TYR A 115 -4.30 -13.69 4.32
CA TYR A 115 -3.28 -14.05 5.32
C TYR A 115 -3.86 -14.53 6.64
N CYS A 116 -4.93 -13.90 7.11
CA CYS A 116 -5.61 -14.34 8.32
C CYS A 116 -7.10 -13.99 8.31
N ARG A 117 -7.88 -14.75 9.06
CA ARG A 117 -9.31 -14.47 9.28
C ARG A 117 -9.43 -13.47 10.41
N VAL A 118 -9.73 -12.22 10.06
CA VAL A 118 -9.87 -11.10 11.00
C VAL A 118 -11.26 -10.48 10.88
N PRO A 119 -11.75 -9.85 11.98
CA PRO A 119 -13.00 -9.09 11.91
C PRO A 119 -12.85 -7.90 10.96
N VAL A 120 -13.88 -7.64 10.17
CA VAL A 120 -13.96 -6.49 9.28
C VAL A 120 -14.88 -5.46 9.91
N TYR A 121 -14.35 -4.29 10.24
CA TYR A 121 -15.12 -3.19 10.82
C TYR A 121 -15.71 -2.29 9.73
N ILE A 122 -15.00 -2.18 8.61
CA ILE A 122 -15.43 -1.43 7.42
C ILE A 122 -15.07 -2.26 6.20
N GLU A 123 -16.08 -2.77 5.50
CA GLU A 123 -15.88 -3.51 4.26
C GLU A 123 -15.74 -2.54 3.09
N LEU A 124 -14.58 -2.58 2.46
CA LEU A 124 -14.30 -1.86 1.23
C LEU A 124 -14.36 -2.82 0.04
N GLN A 125 -14.72 -2.27 -1.13
CA GLN A 125 -14.83 -3.04 -2.36
C GLN A 125 -13.47 -3.21 -3.02
N TYR A 126 -12.57 -3.91 -2.30
CA TYR A 126 -11.24 -4.28 -2.77
C TYR A 126 -11.02 -5.79 -2.72
N GLU A 127 -10.10 -6.24 -3.53
CA GLU A 127 -9.40 -7.52 -3.37
C GLU A 127 -7.89 -7.26 -3.36
N VAL A 128 -7.16 -8.03 -2.59
CA VAL A 128 -5.69 -8.01 -2.59
C VAL A 128 -5.21 -8.84 -3.78
N ASN A 129 -4.72 -8.16 -4.80
CA ASN A 129 -4.27 -8.80 -6.03
C ASN A 129 -2.83 -9.32 -5.94
N ASN A 130 -1.98 -8.60 -5.21
CA ASN A 130 -0.58 -8.99 -5.01
C ASN A 130 -0.02 -8.39 -3.73
N VAL A 131 0.88 -9.13 -3.07
CA VAL A 131 1.69 -8.65 -1.95
C VAL A 131 3.13 -9.08 -2.14
N ARG A 132 4.06 -8.17 -1.91
CA ARG A 132 5.51 -8.43 -2.00
C ARG A 132 6.25 -7.87 -0.81
N LEU A 133 7.04 -8.70 -0.16
CA LEU A 133 8.00 -8.29 0.86
C LEU A 133 9.31 -7.88 0.19
N LEU A 134 9.85 -6.72 0.59
CA LEU A 134 11.04 -6.13 0.00
C LEU A 134 12.16 -6.07 1.02
N PHE A 135 13.33 -6.57 0.63
CA PHE A 135 14.49 -6.64 1.50
C PHE A 135 15.63 -5.81 0.93
N GLU A 136 16.11 -4.88 1.73
CA GLU A 136 17.23 -4.01 1.35
C GLU A 136 18.33 -4.04 2.40
N SER A 137 19.53 -3.69 1.96
CA SER A 137 20.69 -3.52 2.84
C SER A 137 21.61 -2.45 2.26
N PRO A 138 22.21 -1.59 3.11
CA PRO A 138 23.23 -0.64 2.67
C PRO A 138 24.50 -1.34 2.22
N PHE A 139 24.76 -2.57 2.67
CA PHE A 139 25.96 -3.34 2.34
C PHE A 139 25.79 -4.10 1.04
N ARG A 140 26.67 -3.87 0.06
CA ARG A 140 26.57 -4.39 -1.32
C ARG A 140 26.42 -5.92 -1.40
N LEU A 141 27.24 -6.66 -0.62
CA LEU A 141 27.18 -8.14 -0.61
C LEU A 141 25.87 -8.64 -0.01
N ILE A 142 25.47 -8.06 1.13
CA ILE A 142 24.23 -8.43 1.81
C ILE A 142 23.03 -8.11 0.92
N ARG A 143 23.04 -6.99 0.20
CA ARG A 143 21.97 -6.63 -0.73
C ARG A 143 21.73 -7.69 -1.80
N TRP A 144 22.78 -8.31 -2.33
CA TRP A 144 22.63 -9.41 -3.28
C TRP A 144 21.97 -10.64 -2.63
N ILE A 145 22.42 -11.02 -1.43
CA ILE A 145 21.83 -12.12 -0.64
C ILE A 145 20.35 -11.82 -0.36
N MET A 146 20.02 -10.60 0.06
CA MET A 146 18.64 -10.16 0.32
C MET A 146 17.75 -10.24 -0.92
N LYS A 147 18.28 -9.97 -2.13
CA LYS A 147 17.51 -10.14 -3.37
C LYS A 147 17.16 -11.60 -3.64
N VAL A 148 18.10 -12.53 -3.42
CA VAL A 148 17.83 -13.97 -3.57
C VAL A 148 16.81 -14.42 -2.50
N PHE A 149 16.98 -13.99 -1.27
CA PHE A 149 16.05 -14.26 -0.18
C PHE A 149 14.64 -13.71 -0.49
N GLN A 150 14.55 -12.49 -1.02
CA GLN A 150 13.30 -11.87 -1.45
C GLN A 150 12.57 -12.72 -2.52
N LEU A 151 13.30 -13.22 -3.50
CA LEU A 151 12.72 -14.10 -4.53
C LEU A 151 12.16 -15.39 -3.92
N ALA A 152 12.89 -15.99 -2.96
CA ALA A 152 12.43 -17.20 -2.29
C ALA A 152 11.17 -16.96 -1.45
N ILE A 153 11.17 -15.91 -0.61
CA ILE A 153 10.05 -15.60 0.30
C ILE A 153 8.78 -15.21 -0.48
N ASN A 154 8.91 -14.51 -1.60
CA ASN A 154 7.76 -14.07 -2.38
C ASN A 154 7.21 -15.12 -3.37
N GLN A 155 7.61 -16.38 -3.29
CA GLN A 155 7.09 -17.44 -4.17
C GLN A 155 5.64 -17.81 -3.88
N ASN A 156 5.23 -17.77 -2.60
CA ASN A 156 3.86 -18.07 -2.20
C ASN A 156 3.51 -17.49 -0.83
N ILE A 157 2.22 -17.43 -0.53
CA ILE A 157 1.65 -16.91 0.72
C ILE A 157 2.20 -17.64 1.94
N GLY A 158 2.36 -18.97 1.87
CA GLY A 158 2.88 -19.78 2.99
C GLY A 158 4.30 -19.37 3.42
N LEU A 159 5.18 -19.09 2.45
CA LEU A 159 6.54 -18.63 2.74
C LEU A 159 6.55 -17.20 3.27
N GLN A 160 5.70 -16.31 2.76
CA GLN A 160 5.54 -14.96 3.30
C GLN A 160 5.04 -14.99 4.74
N THR A 161 4.02 -15.79 5.03
CA THR A 161 3.48 -15.99 6.38
C THR A 161 4.53 -16.58 7.32
N PHE A 162 5.23 -17.63 6.89
CA PHE A 162 6.32 -18.24 7.66
C PHE A 162 7.42 -17.22 8.00
N TYR A 163 7.80 -16.40 7.03
CA TYR A 163 8.76 -15.33 7.24
C TYR A 163 8.28 -14.35 8.30
N GLU A 164 7.05 -13.80 8.16
CA GLU A 164 6.55 -12.78 9.07
C GLU A 164 6.42 -13.30 10.50
N PHE A 165 5.98 -14.56 10.69
CA PHE A 165 5.80 -15.15 12.03
C PHE A 165 7.11 -15.57 12.70
N HIS A 166 8.12 -16.02 11.94
CA HIS A 166 9.27 -16.71 12.55
C HIS A 166 10.63 -16.05 12.26
N ILE A 167 10.75 -15.28 11.18
CA ILE A 167 12.06 -14.80 10.70
C ILE A 167 12.19 -13.28 10.75
N SER A 168 11.08 -12.54 10.70
CA SER A 168 11.06 -11.08 10.53
C SER A 168 11.85 -10.29 11.58
N HIS A 169 11.99 -10.81 12.80
CA HIS A 169 12.81 -10.20 13.85
C HIS A 169 14.32 -10.42 13.66
N LEU A 170 14.71 -11.47 12.93
CA LEU A 170 16.12 -11.80 12.66
C LEU A 170 16.60 -11.15 11.36
N ILE A 171 15.76 -11.17 10.34
CA ILE A 171 16.00 -10.58 9.03
C ILE A 171 14.88 -9.59 8.75
N PRO A 172 15.02 -8.31 9.13
CA PRO A 172 13.98 -7.33 8.96
C PRO A 172 13.61 -7.10 7.49
N CYS A 173 12.31 -6.97 7.20
CA CYS A 173 11.80 -6.55 5.91
C CYS A 173 11.84 -5.02 5.82
N TYR A 174 12.35 -4.50 4.71
CA TYR A 174 12.47 -3.06 4.53
C TYR A 174 11.12 -2.41 4.22
N ALA A 175 10.38 -2.98 3.27
CA ALA A 175 9.08 -2.46 2.87
C ALA A 175 8.16 -3.59 2.41
N ILE A 176 6.88 -3.29 2.33
CA ILE A 176 5.86 -4.18 1.79
C ILE A 176 5.08 -3.43 0.69
N GLU A 177 4.92 -4.08 -0.45
CA GLU A 177 4.08 -3.60 -1.54
C GLU A 177 2.77 -4.36 -1.55
N PHE A 178 1.66 -3.61 -1.73
CA PHE A 178 0.35 -4.17 -1.99
C PHE A 178 -0.19 -3.65 -3.31
N ILE A 179 -0.89 -4.49 -4.02
CA ILE A 179 -1.74 -4.10 -5.15
C ILE A 179 -3.17 -4.48 -4.77
N LEU A 180 -3.98 -3.47 -4.48
CA LEU A 180 -5.41 -3.62 -4.27
C LEU A 180 -6.13 -3.34 -5.57
N LYS A 181 -7.14 -4.15 -5.90
CA LYS A 181 -7.99 -3.96 -7.08
C LYS A 181 -9.40 -3.64 -6.62
N ARG A 182 -9.99 -2.56 -7.16
CA ARG A 182 -11.38 -2.22 -6.88
C ARG A 182 -12.31 -3.24 -7.52
N THR A 183 -13.20 -3.82 -6.70
CA THR A 183 -14.22 -4.77 -7.15
C THR A 183 -15.59 -4.09 -7.28
N VAL A 184 -16.54 -4.77 -7.91
CA VAL A 184 -17.95 -4.39 -7.91
C VAL A 184 -18.52 -4.63 -6.50
N PRO A 185 -19.46 -3.80 -6.02
CA PRO A 185 -20.25 -4.15 -4.84
C PRO A 185 -20.88 -5.52 -5.07
N GLN A 186 -20.75 -6.43 -4.10
CA GLN A 186 -21.56 -7.65 -4.12
C GLN A 186 -22.99 -7.19 -3.88
N GLY A 187 -23.91 -7.45 -4.83
CA GLY A 187 -25.32 -7.27 -4.61
C GLY A 187 -25.74 -8.13 -3.44
N ASP A 188 -26.59 -7.60 -2.58
CA ASP A 188 -27.29 -8.39 -1.57
C ASP A 188 -28.19 -9.36 -2.35
N ASP A 189 -27.71 -10.62 -2.54
CA ASP A 189 -28.53 -11.74 -3.01
C ASP A 189 -29.34 -12.34 -1.85
#